data_bcf603d28c1acd6cea6d0ca822e47bef
#
_entry.id   bcf603d28c1acd6cea6d0ca822e47bef
#
_cell.length_a   1.000
_cell.length_b   1.000
_cell.length_c   1.000
_cell.angle_alpha   90.00
_cell.angle_beta   90.00
_cell.angle_gamma   90.00
#
_symmetry.space_group_name_H-M   'P 1'
#
loop_
_entity.id
_entity.type
_entity.pdbx_description
1 polymer ?
#
loop_
_entity_poly.entity_id
_entity_poly.type
_entity_poly.pdbx_seq_one_letter_code
_entity_poly.pdbx_strand_id
1 'polypeptide(L)'
;MTSDDKPATHLFDQKRATYYEDRIRQVVPGYDALHDLSLLMFNREIGNAGHFLIAGCGSGSELSSLSRQSPDRTFNAFDPSSDMIDMARARVETENISNSIVFSTGTIDNILSNQKFDAATLMLVLHFIVDDESTKGKTHLLRGISDRLKPGAPLIFAEALADRATPHFDSDMNLWRQHLLLKGMNPTDEAKGFKKIVSQMALINEDRLNELLKQSGFTPAQNFYRAHMIHGWITRKV
;
A
#
# COMPACT_ATOMS: atom_id res chain seq x y z
N MET A 1 -1.94 -24.99 20.01
CA MET A 1 -2.06 -24.16 18.79
C MET A 1 -3.14 -23.15 19.05
N THR A 2 -2.77 -21.96 19.46
CA THR A 2 -3.68 -20.87 19.78
C THR A 2 -4.09 -20.19 18.46
N SER A 3 -5.37 -19.84 18.35
CA SER A 3 -6.07 -19.33 17.16
C SER A 3 -5.62 -17.93 16.65
N ASP A 4 -4.44 -17.46 17.02
CA ASP A 4 -3.97 -16.09 16.78
C ASP A 4 -2.96 -15.95 15.62
N ASP A 5 -2.57 -17.07 14.97
CA ASP A 5 -1.55 -17.05 13.88
C ASP A 5 -2.15 -16.94 12.46
N LYS A 6 -3.22 -16.18 12.30
CA LYS A 6 -3.77 -15.94 10.96
C LYS A 6 -3.08 -14.73 10.31
N PRO A 7 -2.69 -14.82 9.01
CA PRO A 7 -2.00 -13.74 8.31
C PRO A 7 -2.84 -12.46 8.30
N ALA A 8 -2.19 -11.32 8.15
CA ALA A 8 -2.76 -9.97 8.20
C ALA A 8 -3.97 -9.74 7.25
N THR A 9 -4.21 -10.63 6.30
CA THR A 9 -5.39 -10.65 5.42
C THR A 9 -6.72 -10.62 6.17
N HIS A 10 -6.77 -11.14 7.41
CA HIS A 10 -7.98 -11.07 8.26
C HIS A 10 -8.27 -9.68 8.83
N LEU A 11 -7.37 -8.73 8.65
CA LEU A 11 -7.62 -7.33 9.03
C LEU A 11 -8.63 -6.66 8.09
N PHE A 12 -8.85 -7.21 6.91
CA PHE A 12 -9.68 -6.67 5.83
C PHE A 12 -10.95 -7.49 5.58
N ASP A 13 -11.68 -7.86 6.67
CA ASP A 13 -12.99 -8.48 6.57
C ASP A 13 -14.06 -7.45 6.10
N GLN A 14 -15.23 -7.95 5.66
CA GLN A 14 -16.31 -7.15 5.08
C GLN A 14 -16.77 -5.97 5.97
N LYS A 15 -16.84 -6.14 7.29
CA LYS A 15 -17.20 -5.05 8.21
C LYS A 15 -16.17 -3.94 8.21
N ARG A 16 -14.88 -4.27 8.08
CA ARG A 16 -13.79 -3.31 8.01
C ARG A 16 -13.72 -2.62 6.67
N ALA A 17 -13.97 -3.35 5.57
CA ALA A 17 -14.04 -2.77 4.25
C ALA A 17 -15.06 -1.63 4.18
N THR A 18 -16.25 -1.81 4.73
CA THR A 18 -17.33 -0.81 4.71
C THR A 18 -16.96 0.52 5.40
N TYR A 19 -16.16 0.46 6.47
CA TYR A 19 -15.72 1.66 7.21
C TYR A 19 -14.30 2.12 6.86
N TYR A 20 -13.65 1.44 5.93
CA TYR A 20 -12.23 1.63 5.64
C TYR A 20 -11.92 3.06 5.18
N GLU A 21 -12.69 3.60 4.26
CA GLU A 21 -12.45 4.91 3.65
C GLU A 21 -12.44 6.07 4.66
N ASP A 22 -13.42 6.11 5.54
CA ASP A 22 -13.47 7.15 6.55
C ASP A 22 -12.38 6.94 7.61
N ARG A 23 -12.13 5.68 7.93
CA ARG A 23 -11.18 5.31 8.96
C ARG A 23 -9.72 5.50 8.54
N ILE A 24 -9.37 5.22 7.28
CA ILE A 24 -8.01 5.39 6.79
C ILE A 24 -7.57 6.85 6.85
N ARG A 25 -8.46 7.81 6.56
CA ARG A 25 -8.19 9.25 6.68
C ARG A 25 -7.95 9.69 8.12
N GLN A 26 -8.56 9.01 9.08
CA GLN A 26 -8.29 9.25 10.51
C GLN A 26 -6.95 8.63 10.93
N VAL A 27 -6.62 7.45 10.40
CA VAL A 27 -5.43 6.67 10.81
C VAL A 27 -4.15 7.22 10.20
N VAL A 28 -4.18 7.61 8.93
CA VAL A 28 -2.99 8.03 8.18
C VAL A 28 -2.87 9.55 8.18
N PRO A 29 -1.88 10.13 8.88
CA PRO A 29 -1.64 11.56 8.84
C PRO A 29 -1.44 12.04 7.41
N GLY A 30 -2.26 13.00 6.96
CA GLY A 30 -2.17 13.59 5.62
C GLY A 30 -2.52 12.61 4.48
N TYR A 31 -3.42 11.64 4.69
CA TYR A 31 -3.79 10.62 3.71
C TYR A 31 -4.08 11.20 2.32
N ASP A 32 -4.95 12.21 2.23
CA ASP A 32 -5.30 12.82 0.95
C ASP A 32 -4.07 13.51 0.29
N ALA A 33 -3.24 14.21 1.06
CA ALA A 33 -2.01 14.82 0.55
C ALA A 33 -1.00 13.78 0.05
N LEU A 34 -0.89 12.62 0.72
CA LEU A 34 -0.08 11.50 0.24
C LEU A 34 -0.56 11.02 -1.13
N HIS A 35 -1.87 10.81 -1.28
CA HIS A 35 -2.45 10.35 -2.54
C HIS A 35 -2.32 11.38 -3.66
N ASP A 36 -2.54 12.67 -3.38
CA ASP A 36 -2.39 13.75 -4.34
C ASP A 36 -0.94 13.84 -4.85
N LEU A 37 0.05 13.81 -3.94
CA LEU A 37 1.46 13.83 -4.30
C LEU A 37 1.87 12.56 -5.05
N SER A 38 1.38 11.39 -4.65
CA SER A 38 1.62 10.14 -5.37
C SER A 38 1.08 10.20 -6.80
N LEU A 39 -0.11 10.75 -7.00
CA LEU A 39 -0.70 10.98 -8.32
C LEU A 39 0.16 11.92 -9.17
N LEU A 40 0.63 13.04 -8.59
CA LEU A 40 1.50 13.99 -9.28
C LEU A 40 2.84 13.36 -9.65
N MET A 41 3.44 12.57 -8.74
CA MET A 41 4.65 11.82 -9.01
C MET A 41 4.44 10.81 -10.13
N PHE A 42 3.33 10.06 -10.08
CA PHE A 42 2.98 9.11 -11.12
C PHE A 42 2.83 9.81 -12.49
N ASN A 43 2.08 10.90 -12.56
CA ASN A 43 1.86 11.64 -13.80
C ASN A 43 3.14 12.27 -14.37
N ARG A 44 4.10 12.68 -13.51
CA ARG A 44 5.40 13.18 -13.94
C ARG A 44 6.23 12.13 -14.66
N GLU A 45 6.13 10.87 -14.20
CA GLU A 45 6.99 9.77 -14.65
C GLU A 45 6.45 9.05 -15.88
N ILE A 46 5.15 9.08 -16.08
CA ILE A 46 4.45 8.33 -17.12
C ILE A 46 3.48 9.22 -17.88
N GLY A 47 3.38 8.94 -19.17
CA GLY A 47 2.45 9.65 -20.04
C GLY A 47 0.97 9.35 -19.80
N ASN A 48 0.17 9.74 -20.77
CA ASN A 48 -1.29 9.54 -20.72
C ASN A 48 -1.72 8.11 -21.03
N ALA A 49 -0.86 7.27 -21.58
CA ALA A 49 -1.16 5.88 -21.89
C ALA A 49 -0.12 4.94 -21.25
N GLY A 50 -0.51 3.71 -21.00
CA GLY A 50 0.35 2.68 -20.44
C GLY A 50 -0.42 1.59 -19.72
N HIS A 51 0.33 0.57 -19.31
CA HIS A 51 -0.20 -0.57 -18.56
C HIS A 51 0.43 -0.60 -17.16
N PHE A 52 -0.39 -0.54 -16.12
CA PHE A 52 0.04 -0.28 -14.76
C PHE A 52 -0.37 -1.38 -13.79
N LEU A 53 0.51 -1.65 -12.83
CA LEU A 53 0.26 -2.61 -11.76
C LEU A 53 -0.08 -1.87 -10.47
N ILE A 54 -1.26 -2.16 -9.90
CA ILE A 54 -1.69 -1.65 -8.60
C ILE A 54 -1.61 -2.81 -7.60
N ALA A 55 -0.57 -2.79 -6.77
CA ALA A 55 -0.29 -3.85 -5.82
C ALA A 55 -0.91 -3.54 -4.44
N GLY A 56 -1.84 -4.39 -3.99
CA GLY A 56 -2.63 -4.13 -2.79
C GLY A 56 -3.59 -2.96 -2.99
N CYS A 57 -4.46 -3.06 -4.00
CA CYS A 57 -5.31 -1.95 -4.44
C CYS A 57 -6.36 -1.52 -3.41
N GLY A 58 -6.58 -2.30 -2.35
CA GLY A 58 -7.58 -2.01 -1.33
C GLY A 58 -8.94 -1.70 -1.93
N SER A 59 -9.59 -0.66 -1.46
CA SER A 59 -10.88 -0.17 -1.95
C SER A 59 -10.83 0.58 -3.29
N GLY A 60 -9.68 0.66 -3.95
CA GLY A 60 -9.51 1.26 -5.27
C GLY A 60 -9.37 2.78 -5.30
N SER A 61 -9.05 3.46 -4.19
CA SER A 61 -8.93 4.92 -4.14
C SER A 61 -7.87 5.47 -5.11
N GLU A 62 -6.67 4.90 -5.09
CA GLU A 62 -5.58 5.32 -6.00
C GLU A 62 -5.88 4.96 -7.45
N LEU A 63 -6.47 3.77 -7.68
CA LEU A 63 -6.91 3.31 -9.00
C LEU A 63 -7.88 4.29 -9.62
N SER A 64 -8.90 4.74 -8.85
CA SER A 64 -9.85 5.76 -9.26
C SER A 64 -9.14 7.06 -9.67
N SER A 65 -8.24 7.57 -8.83
CA SER A 65 -7.51 8.81 -9.09
C SER A 65 -6.64 8.72 -10.35
N LEU A 66 -5.95 7.60 -10.55
CA LEU A 66 -5.10 7.36 -11.72
C LEU A 66 -5.91 7.18 -13.01
N SER A 67 -7.07 6.52 -12.93
CA SER A 67 -7.96 6.29 -14.08
C SER A 67 -8.55 7.59 -14.63
N ARG A 68 -8.93 8.52 -13.75
CA ARG A 68 -9.50 9.82 -14.14
C ARG A 68 -8.54 10.72 -14.90
N GLN A 69 -7.22 10.45 -14.84
CA GLN A 69 -6.21 11.26 -15.54
C GLN A 69 -6.18 10.99 -17.04
N SER A 70 -6.47 9.75 -17.45
CA SER A 70 -6.52 9.39 -18.86
C SER A 70 -7.31 8.11 -19.10
N PRO A 71 -8.21 8.07 -20.08
CA PRO A 71 -8.93 6.86 -20.48
C PRO A 71 -8.03 5.81 -21.15
N ASP A 72 -6.86 6.20 -21.63
CA ASP A 72 -5.92 5.32 -22.34
C ASP A 72 -5.02 4.51 -21.40
N ARG A 73 -5.15 4.71 -20.09
CA ARG A 73 -4.46 3.92 -19.07
C ARG A 73 -5.17 2.60 -18.85
N THR A 74 -4.41 1.52 -18.73
CA THR A 74 -4.93 0.19 -18.39
C THR A 74 -4.29 -0.33 -17.12
N PHE A 75 -5.00 -1.13 -16.35
CA PHE A 75 -4.56 -1.52 -15.00
C PHE A 75 -4.74 -3.01 -14.76
N ASN A 76 -3.75 -3.60 -14.08
CA ASN A 76 -3.92 -4.83 -13.32
C ASN A 76 -3.86 -4.49 -11.84
N ALA A 77 -4.92 -4.76 -11.12
CA ALA A 77 -5.03 -4.49 -9.70
C ALA A 77 -5.23 -5.79 -8.92
N PHE A 78 -4.48 -5.99 -7.86
CA PHE A 78 -4.68 -7.16 -7.00
C PHE A 78 -4.72 -6.77 -5.52
N ASP A 79 -5.46 -7.56 -4.76
CA ASP A 79 -5.52 -7.50 -3.30
C ASP A 79 -5.81 -8.90 -2.75
N PRO A 80 -5.22 -9.32 -1.62
CA PRO A 80 -5.52 -10.62 -1.03
C PRO A 80 -6.94 -10.72 -0.46
N SER A 81 -7.61 -9.61 -0.18
CA SER A 81 -8.97 -9.54 0.32
C SER A 81 -9.98 -9.46 -0.83
N SER A 82 -10.85 -10.47 -0.94
CA SER A 82 -11.99 -10.43 -1.89
C SER A 82 -12.91 -9.25 -1.62
N ASP A 83 -13.16 -8.90 -0.35
CA ASP A 83 -14.02 -7.78 0.03
C ASP A 83 -13.44 -6.44 -0.46
N MET A 84 -12.11 -6.28 -0.44
CA MET A 84 -11.44 -5.09 -1.00
C MET A 84 -11.58 -5.06 -2.52
N ILE A 85 -11.40 -6.17 -3.21
CA ILE A 85 -11.61 -6.27 -4.66
C ILE A 85 -13.06 -5.93 -5.03
N ASP A 86 -14.04 -6.41 -4.27
CA ASP A 86 -15.45 -6.11 -4.51
C ASP A 86 -15.75 -4.63 -4.30
N MET A 87 -15.17 -4.00 -3.27
CA MET A 87 -15.27 -2.54 -3.07
C MET A 87 -14.61 -1.76 -4.21
N ALA A 88 -13.43 -2.18 -4.68
CA ALA A 88 -12.76 -1.52 -5.79
C ALA A 88 -13.57 -1.60 -7.10
N ARG A 89 -14.21 -2.75 -7.37
CA ARG A 89 -15.14 -2.92 -8.50
C ARG A 89 -16.35 -2.00 -8.38
N ALA A 90 -17.01 -2.00 -7.20
CA ALA A 90 -18.16 -1.14 -6.95
C ALA A 90 -17.83 0.36 -7.11
N ARG A 91 -16.61 0.76 -6.69
CA ARG A 91 -16.11 2.12 -6.90
C ARG A 91 -15.99 2.45 -8.39
N VAL A 92 -15.34 1.58 -9.17
CA VAL A 92 -15.15 1.75 -10.62
C VAL A 92 -16.50 1.92 -11.32
N GLU A 93 -17.49 1.11 -10.96
CA GLU A 93 -18.86 1.20 -11.49
C GLU A 93 -19.55 2.51 -11.07
N THR A 94 -19.54 2.85 -9.78
CA THR A 94 -20.19 4.05 -9.23
C THR A 94 -19.60 5.34 -9.81
N GLU A 95 -18.30 5.36 -10.04
CA GLU A 95 -17.56 6.52 -10.55
C GLU A 95 -17.54 6.56 -12.10
N ASN A 96 -18.17 5.60 -12.77
CA ASN A 96 -18.25 5.46 -14.24
C ASN A 96 -16.86 5.48 -14.89
N ILE A 97 -15.90 4.76 -14.30
CA ILE A 97 -14.53 4.63 -14.82
C ILE A 97 -14.55 3.70 -16.03
N SER A 98 -14.14 4.20 -17.20
CA SER A 98 -14.15 3.48 -18.48
C SER A 98 -12.84 2.75 -18.81
N ASN A 99 -11.82 2.92 -18.00
CA ASN A 99 -10.51 2.29 -18.21
C ASN A 99 -10.60 0.74 -18.18
N SER A 100 -9.76 0.08 -18.97
CA SER A 100 -9.61 -1.38 -18.86
C SER A 100 -8.88 -1.75 -17.57
N ILE A 101 -9.56 -2.48 -16.70
CA ILE A 101 -9.05 -2.88 -15.38
C ILE A 101 -9.25 -4.38 -15.19
N VAL A 102 -8.15 -5.09 -14.94
CA VAL A 102 -8.17 -6.50 -14.57
C VAL A 102 -7.98 -6.59 -13.05
N PHE A 103 -8.98 -7.07 -12.35
CA PHE A 103 -8.91 -7.32 -10.90
C PHE A 103 -8.60 -8.78 -10.60
N SER A 104 -7.67 -9.01 -9.66
CA SER A 104 -7.29 -10.34 -9.19
C SER A 104 -7.35 -10.40 -7.67
N THR A 105 -8.10 -11.36 -7.11
CA THR A 105 -8.01 -11.67 -5.68
C THR A 105 -6.81 -12.57 -5.44
N GLY A 106 -5.89 -12.14 -4.58
CA GLY A 106 -4.67 -12.90 -4.25
C GLY A 106 -3.43 -12.03 -4.11
N THR A 107 -2.29 -12.61 -4.39
CA THR A 107 -0.96 -11.99 -4.22
C THR A 107 -0.31 -11.70 -5.57
N ILE A 108 0.94 -11.21 -5.53
CA ILE A 108 1.74 -10.98 -6.75
C ILE A 108 1.87 -12.24 -7.62
N ASP A 109 1.78 -13.43 -7.03
CA ASP A 109 1.85 -14.71 -7.74
C ASP A 109 0.66 -14.95 -8.69
N ASN A 110 -0.47 -14.26 -8.47
CA ASN A 110 -1.65 -14.32 -9.33
C ASN A 110 -1.51 -13.47 -10.60
N ILE A 111 -0.50 -12.59 -10.66
CA ILE A 111 -0.19 -11.79 -11.84
C ILE A 111 0.76 -12.58 -12.73
N LEU A 112 0.44 -12.70 -14.01
CA LEU A 112 1.25 -13.48 -14.97
C LEU A 112 2.70 -12.98 -15.01
N SER A 113 3.66 -13.89 -14.96
CA SER A 113 5.09 -13.56 -14.86
C SER A 113 5.66 -12.92 -16.15
N ASN A 114 5.05 -13.20 -17.31
CA ASN A 114 5.43 -12.63 -18.59
C ASN A 114 4.81 -11.25 -18.88
N GLN A 115 3.88 -10.79 -18.03
CA GLN A 115 3.27 -9.48 -18.17
C GLN A 115 4.24 -8.39 -17.73
N LYS A 116 4.35 -7.30 -18.50
CA LYS A 116 5.24 -6.17 -18.21
C LYS A 116 4.46 -4.88 -18.11
N PHE A 117 4.78 -4.12 -17.05
CA PHE A 117 4.11 -2.88 -16.70
C PHE A 117 5.04 -1.67 -16.88
N ASP A 118 4.44 -0.54 -17.24
CA ASP A 118 5.11 0.75 -17.41
C ASP A 118 5.37 1.45 -16.08
N ALA A 119 4.60 1.13 -15.06
CA ALA A 119 4.80 1.56 -13.67
C ALA A 119 4.02 0.65 -12.71
N ALA A 120 4.34 0.78 -11.40
CA ALA A 120 3.54 0.16 -10.35
C ALA A 120 3.32 1.13 -9.18
N THR A 121 2.25 0.87 -8.42
CA THR A 121 2.03 1.45 -7.09
C THR A 121 1.97 0.38 -6.01
N LEU A 122 2.35 0.75 -4.78
CA LEU A 122 2.27 -0.10 -3.58
C LEU A 122 2.01 0.79 -2.37
N MET A 123 0.74 1.07 -2.08
CA MET A 123 0.34 2.09 -1.11
C MET A 123 -0.04 1.47 0.23
N LEU A 124 0.79 1.64 1.26
CA LEU A 124 0.52 1.25 2.65
C LEU A 124 0.28 -0.27 2.81
N VAL A 125 1.11 -1.09 2.19
CA VAL A 125 0.96 -2.56 2.13
C VAL A 125 2.06 -3.31 2.88
N LEU A 126 3.35 -2.91 2.73
CA LEU A 126 4.48 -3.70 3.22
C LEU A 126 4.44 -3.95 4.72
N HIS A 127 3.96 -3.00 5.52
CA HIS A 127 3.88 -3.18 6.97
C HIS A 127 2.90 -4.27 7.43
N PHE A 128 2.04 -4.78 6.53
CA PHE A 128 1.18 -5.94 6.82
C PHE A 128 1.82 -7.28 6.45
N ILE A 129 2.98 -7.26 5.80
CA ILE A 129 3.65 -8.47 5.34
C ILE A 129 4.76 -8.82 6.34
N VAL A 130 4.66 -9.99 6.94
CA VAL A 130 5.72 -10.52 7.80
C VAL A 130 6.90 -10.96 6.94
N ASP A 131 8.10 -10.58 7.34
CA ASP A 131 9.34 -10.92 6.62
C ASP A 131 9.96 -12.15 7.29
N ASP A 132 9.36 -13.31 7.10
CA ASP A 132 9.87 -14.60 7.56
C ASP A 132 10.09 -15.57 6.39
N GLU A 133 10.85 -16.63 6.65
CA GLU A 133 11.20 -17.64 5.64
C GLU A 133 9.99 -18.43 5.14
N SER A 134 8.92 -18.52 5.93
CA SER A 134 7.72 -19.31 5.63
C SER A 134 6.69 -18.56 4.78
N THR A 135 6.68 -17.23 4.84
CA THR A 135 5.65 -16.37 4.20
C THR A 135 6.10 -15.73 2.90
N LYS A 136 7.30 -16.05 2.41
CA LYS A 136 7.93 -15.38 1.26
C LYS A 136 8.17 -13.87 1.45
N GLY A 137 7.66 -13.25 2.51
CA GLY A 137 7.96 -11.93 3.03
C GLY A 137 7.87 -10.74 2.08
N LYS A 138 8.37 -9.59 2.56
CA LYS A 138 8.44 -8.33 1.81
C LYS A 138 9.29 -8.43 0.55
N THR A 139 10.41 -9.18 0.62
CA THR A 139 11.32 -9.39 -0.52
C THR A 139 10.61 -10.09 -1.67
N HIS A 140 9.75 -11.07 -1.40
CA HIS A 140 9.01 -11.78 -2.46
C HIS A 140 8.06 -10.83 -3.21
N LEU A 141 7.29 -10.00 -2.47
CA LEU A 141 6.41 -9.02 -3.10
C LEU A 141 7.18 -8.01 -3.95
N LEU A 142 8.22 -7.39 -3.36
CA LEU A 142 9.01 -6.36 -4.07
C LEU A 142 9.71 -6.94 -5.29
N ARG A 143 10.30 -8.14 -5.18
CA ARG A 143 10.91 -8.83 -6.33
C ARG A 143 9.88 -9.18 -7.39
N GLY A 144 8.72 -9.70 -6.97
CA GLY A 144 7.62 -10.01 -7.88
C GLY A 144 7.11 -8.80 -8.65
N ILE A 145 7.05 -7.61 -8.02
CA ILE A 145 6.74 -6.35 -8.70
C ILE A 145 7.88 -5.98 -9.66
N SER A 146 9.13 -6.00 -9.19
CA SER A 146 10.32 -5.68 -9.99
C SER A 146 10.41 -6.54 -11.25
N ASP A 147 10.18 -7.85 -11.13
CA ASP A 147 10.24 -8.79 -12.25
C ASP A 147 9.16 -8.51 -13.31
N ARG A 148 8.08 -7.84 -12.95
CA ARG A 148 6.98 -7.46 -13.85
C ARG A 148 7.06 -6.02 -14.35
N LEU A 149 7.97 -5.21 -13.86
CA LEU A 149 8.24 -3.88 -14.40
C LEU A 149 9.17 -3.95 -15.61
N LYS A 150 8.98 -3.03 -16.54
CA LYS A 150 9.96 -2.77 -17.63
C LYS A 150 11.23 -2.16 -17.03
N PRO A 151 12.41 -2.34 -17.64
CA PRO A 151 13.63 -1.65 -17.18
C PRO A 151 13.42 -0.13 -17.08
N GLY A 152 13.86 0.48 -16.00
CA GLY A 152 13.68 1.90 -15.71
C GLY A 152 12.27 2.31 -15.24
N ALA A 153 11.29 1.44 -15.29
CA ALA A 153 9.92 1.74 -14.86
C ALA A 153 9.85 2.08 -13.37
N PRO A 154 9.06 3.09 -12.98
CA PRO A 154 8.94 3.53 -11.59
C PRO A 154 8.02 2.60 -10.76
N LEU A 155 8.38 2.45 -9.50
CA LEU A 155 7.51 2.03 -8.41
C LEU A 155 7.29 3.24 -7.50
N ILE A 156 6.04 3.67 -7.35
CA ILE A 156 5.62 4.71 -6.39
C ILE A 156 4.95 3.98 -5.23
N PHE A 157 5.43 4.22 -4.02
CA PHE A 157 4.94 3.48 -2.86
C PHE A 157 4.91 4.34 -1.61
N ALA A 158 4.06 3.95 -0.66
CA ALA A 158 4.02 4.53 0.66
C ALA A 158 4.03 3.45 1.73
N GLU A 159 4.67 3.77 2.87
CA GLU A 159 4.89 2.80 3.92
C GLU A 159 4.88 3.47 5.30
N ALA A 160 4.45 2.70 6.31
CA ALA A 160 4.65 3.04 7.71
C ALA A 160 6.01 2.52 8.17
N LEU A 161 6.93 3.41 8.51
CA LEU A 161 8.28 3.05 8.98
C LEU A 161 8.43 3.36 10.47
N ALA A 162 9.01 2.44 11.20
CA ALA A 162 9.47 2.64 12.57
C ALA A 162 10.50 1.58 12.96
N ASP A 163 11.35 1.92 13.88
CA ASP A 163 12.26 0.98 14.51
C ASP A 163 11.85 0.72 15.96
N ARG A 164 11.40 -0.49 16.25
CA ARG A 164 10.96 -0.90 17.59
C ARG A 164 12.10 -0.88 18.64
N ALA A 165 13.35 -0.88 18.18
CA ALA A 165 14.53 -0.86 19.07
C ALA A 165 14.91 0.56 19.49
N THR A 166 14.36 1.61 18.89
CA THR A 166 14.68 2.98 19.26
C THR A 166 14.03 3.40 20.58
N PRO A 167 14.68 4.26 21.39
CA PRO A 167 14.10 4.80 22.61
C PRO A 167 12.84 5.66 22.36
N HIS A 168 12.63 6.11 21.14
CA HIS A 168 11.52 6.99 20.77
C HIS A 168 10.27 6.23 20.30
N PHE A 169 10.37 4.91 20.06
CA PHE A 169 9.26 4.13 19.50
C PHE A 169 7.94 4.30 20.26
N ASP A 170 7.96 4.18 21.59
CA ASP A 170 6.76 4.32 22.39
C ASP A 170 6.19 5.77 22.36
N SER A 171 7.08 6.76 22.29
CA SER A 171 6.69 8.17 22.12
C SER A 171 6.01 8.41 20.78
N ASP A 172 6.57 7.86 19.71
CA ASP A 172 6.03 7.96 18.36
C ASP A 172 4.68 7.25 18.25
N MET A 173 4.55 6.07 18.84
CA MET A 173 3.27 5.36 18.92
C MET A 173 2.23 6.16 19.69
N ASN A 174 2.61 6.81 20.81
CA ASN A 174 1.69 7.66 21.58
C ASN A 174 1.27 8.90 20.78
N LEU A 175 2.17 9.53 20.05
CA LEU A 175 1.85 10.66 19.19
C LEU A 175 0.86 10.27 18.09
N TRP A 176 1.07 9.11 17.44
CA TRP A 176 0.12 8.58 16.47
C TRP A 176 -1.25 8.33 17.08
N ARG A 177 -1.28 7.74 18.26
CA ARG A 177 -2.51 7.54 19.04
C ARG A 177 -3.26 8.85 19.31
N GLN A 178 -2.54 9.90 19.72
CA GLN A 178 -3.14 11.23 19.93
C GLN A 178 -3.70 11.81 18.63
N HIS A 179 -3.03 11.58 17.49
CA HIS A 179 -3.55 11.98 16.19
C HIS A 179 -4.90 11.30 15.89
N LEU A 180 -5.05 9.99 16.15
CA LEU A 180 -6.33 9.29 15.97
C LEU A 180 -7.47 9.93 16.77
N LEU A 181 -7.21 10.25 18.05
CA LEU A 181 -8.19 10.90 18.91
C LEU A 181 -8.52 12.31 18.41
N LEU A 182 -7.51 13.08 17.97
CA LEU A 182 -7.71 14.41 17.37
C LEU A 182 -8.57 14.36 16.12
N LYS A 183 -8.48 13.26 15.34
CA LYS A 183 -9.31 13.01 14.15
C LYS A 183 -10.69 12.44 14.45
N GLY A 184 -11.09 12.42 15.71
CA GLY A 184 -12.43 12.03 16.16
C GLY A 184 -12.63 10.52 16.32
N MET A 185 -11.57 9.74 16.38
CA MET A 185 -11.69 8.32 16.71
C MET A 185 -12.19 8.16 18.14
N ASN A 186 -13.18 7.29 18.35
CA ASN A 186 -13.70 7.02 19.68
C ASN A 186 -12.60 6.42 20.58
N PRO A 187 -12.37 6.94 21.82
CA PRO A 187 -11.31 6.45 22.70
C PRO A 187 -11.38 4.96 23.02
N THR A 188 -12.60 4.39 23.10
CA THR A 188 -12.80 2.95 23.35
C THR A 188 -12.37 2.11 22.15
N ASP A 189 -12.73 2.54 20.95
CA ASP A 189 -12.36 1.87 19.70
C ASP A 189 -10.88 2.04 19.40
N GLU A 190 -10.31 3.21 19.72
CA GLU A 190 -8.89 3.49 19.64
C GLU A 190 -8.10 2.53 20.53
N ALA A 191 -8.40 2.47 21.82
CA ALA A 191 -7.63 1.68 22.78
C ALA A 191 -7.59 0.17 22.42
N LYS A 192 -8.69 -0.37 21.89
CA LYS A 192 -8.78 -1.77 21.48
C LYS A 192 -8.17 -2.02 20.08
N GLY A 193 -8.47 -1.13 19.13
CA GLY A 193 -8.09 -1.29 17.74
C GLY A 193 -6.63 -0.93 17.47
N PHE A 194 -6.13 0.15 18.02
CA PHE A 194 -4.79 0.65 17.78
C PHE A 194 -3.71 -0.35 18.26
N LYS A 195 -3.81 -0.80 19.52
CA LYS A 195 -2.86 -1.78 20.06
C LYS A 195 -2.83 -3.08 19.22
N LYS A 196 -4.00 -3.54 18.77
CA LYS A 196 -4.11 -4.72 17.93
C LYS A 196 -3.45 -4.50 16.56
N ILE A 197 -3.75 -3.37 15.89
CA ILE A 197 -3.17 -3.05 14.59
C ILE A 197 -1.65 -2.93 14.71
N VAL A 198 -1.13 -2.15 15.64
CA VAL A 198 0.31 -1.94 15.82
C VAL A 198 1.04 -3.26 16.14
N SER A 199 0.43 -4.15 16.93
CA SER A 199 1.05 -5.46 17.24
C SER A 199 1.12 -6.39 16.03
N GLN A 200 0.26 -6.20 15.04
CA GLN A 200 0.22 -6.99 13.80
C GLN A 200 1.02 -6.37 12.65
N MET A 201 1.50 -5.13 12.82
CA MET A 201 2.36 -4.49 11.81
C MET A 201 3.80 -5.01 11.92
N ALA A 202 4.31 -5.50 10.83
CA ALA A 202 5.71 -5.87 10.66
C ALA A 202 6.53 -4.64 10.22
N LEU A 203 6.58 -3.62 11.12
CA LEU A 203 7.29 -2.37 10.87
C LEU A 203 8.79 -2.61 10.65
N ILE A 204 9.36 -1.84 9.75
CA ILE A 204 10.80 -1.80 9.44
C ILE A 204 11.29 -0.36 9.51
N ASN A 205 12.58 -0.17 9.69
CA ASN A 205 13.23 1.13 9.57
C ASN A 205 13.65 1.42 8.11
N GLU A 206 14.12 2.63 7.85
CA GLU A 206 14.51 3.08 6.52
C GLU A 206 15.70 2.30 5.95
N ASP A 207 16.67 1.92 6.79
CA ASP A 207 17.81 1.12 6.36
C ASP A 207 17.38 -0.26 5.84
N ARG A 208 16.47 -0.91 6.57
CA ARG A 208 15.92 -2.21 6.15
C ARG A 208 15.09 -2.06 4.86
N LEU A 209 14.33 -0.98 4.70
CA LEU A 209 13.60 -0.70 3.46
C LEU A 209 14.57 -0.58 2.27
N ASN A 210 15.65 0.18 2.43
CA ASN A 210 16.66 0.36 1.38
C ASN A 210 17.35 -0.96 1.00
N GLU A 211 17.65 -1.82 1.97
CA GLU A 211 18.17 -3.17 1.72
C GLU A 211 17.18 -4.02 0.90
N LEU A 212 15.90 -4.04 1.29
CA LEU A 212 14.86 -4.79 0.59
C LEU A 212 14.70 -4.32 -0.85
N LEU A 213 14.69 -3.03 -1.11
CA LEU A 213 14.61 -2.46 -2.45
C LEU A 213 15.81 -2.89 -3.30
N LYS A 214 17.02 -2.75 -2.77
CA LYS A 214 18.26 -3.16 -3.45
C LYS A 214 18.25 -4.67 -3.79
N GLN A 215 17.89 -5.52 -2.83
CA GLN A 215 17.79 -6.97 -3.00
C GLN A 215 16.73 -7.36 -4.03
N SER A 216 15.72 -6.53 -4.23
CA SER A 216 14.61 -6.74 -5.16
C SER A 216 14.83 -6.13 -6.54
N GLY A 217 16.02 -5.56 -6.82
CA GLY A 217 16.37 -5.01 -8.14
C GLY A 217 15.81 -3.62 -8.38
N PHE A 218 15.75 -2.79 -7.35
CA PHE A 218 15.39 -1.38 -7.44
C PHE A 218 16.58 -0.45 -7.19
N THR A 219 16.52 0.74 -7.75
CA THR A 219 17.45 1.85 -7.45
C THR A 219 17.22 2.38 -6.03
N PRO A 220 18.15 3.16 -5.45
CA PRO A 220 17.85 3.90 -4.22
C PRO A 220 16.57 4.73 -4.36
N ALA A 221 15.70 4.63 -3.35
CA ALA A 221 14.42 5.34 -3.36
C ALA A 221 14.58 6.82 -3.01
N GLN A 222 13.81 7.67 -3.69
CA GLN A 222 13.69 9.09 -3.39
C GLN A 222 12.41 9.33 -2.57
N ASN A 223 12.56 9.94 -1.38
CA ASN A 223 11.41 10.34 -0.57
C ASN A 223 10.76 11.59 -1.14
N PHE A 224 9.43 11.60 -1.28
CA PHE A 224 8.65 12.76 -1.71
C PHE A 224 7.60 13.19 -0.68
N TYR A 225 7.31 12.35 0.31
CA TYR A 225 6.32 12.61 1.34
C TYR A 225 6.76 12.05 2.69
N ARG A 226 6.54 12.82 3.74
CA ARG A 226 6.75 12.36 5.12
C ARG A 226 5.78 13.05 6.06
N ALA A 227 4.96 12.25 6.74
CA ALA A 227 4.08 12.71 7.82
C ALA A 227 4.15 11.71 8.96
N HIS A 228 4.88 12.05 10.01
CA HIS A 228 5.18 11.17 11.14
C HIS A 228 5.87 9.89 10.65
N MET A 229 5.27 8.72 10.88
CA MET A 229 5.80 7.42 10.45
C MET A 229 5.40 7.05 9.01
N ILE A 230 4.52 7.80 8.38
CA ILE A 230 4.08 7.54 7.01
C ILE A 230 4.98 8.28 6.03
N HIS A 231 5.63 7.51 5.17
CA HIS A 231 6.54 8.05 4.15
C HIS A 231 6.10 7.59 2.76
N GLY A 232 6.23 8.48 1.76
CA GLY A 232 6.01 8.20 0.35
C GLY A 232 7.33 8.26 -0.43
N TRP A 233 7.53 7.32 -1.35
CA TRP A 233 8.77 7.09 -2.05
C TRP A 233 8.56 6.81 -3.52
N ILE A 234 9.57 7.14 -4.33
CA ILE A 234 9.69 6.65 -5.70
C ILE A 234 11.02 5.96 -5.88
N THR A 235 11.02 4.82 -6.57
CA THR A 235 12.19 4.08 -7.00
C THR A 235 12.00 3.56 -8.42
N ARG A 236 13.03 2.98 -9.04
CA ARG A 236 12.96 2.46 -10.41
C ARG A 236 13.52 1.06 -10.49
N LYS A 237 12.95 0.27 -11.37
CA LYS A 237 13.52 -1.02 -11.78
C LYS A 237 14.90 -0.80 -12.41
N VAL A 238 15.91 -1.54 -11.92
CA VAL A 238 17.24 -1.62 -12.52
C VAL A 238 17.21 -2.34 -13.86
#